data_1b414cdaf32a3e28acfbd59810f9573b
#
_entry.id   1b414cdaf32a3e28acfbd59810f9573b
#
_cell.length_a   1.000
_cell.length_b   1.000
_cell.length_c   1.000
_cell.angle_alpha   90.00
_cell.angle_beta   90.00
_cell.angle_gamma   90.00
#
_symmetry.space_group_name_H-M   'P 1'
#
loop_
_entity.id
_entity.type
_entity.pdbx_description
1 polymer ?
#
loop_
_entity_poly.entity_id
_entity_poly.type
_entity_poly.pdbx_seq_one_letter_code
_entity_poly.pdbx_strand_id
1 'polypeptide(L)'
;MRIVWSFSPKNEMVYRLVDIHFHGLACSGHDIHPSQRSRVLTSAPITLEENVWLGANVTVVGGVTIGAGSVIGAGSVVTKDIPAGVIAAGVPCKIIRKITDDDIFEFSLEVFVGI
;
A
#
# COMPACT_ATOMS: atom_id res chain seq x y z
N MET A 1 8.71 12.07 -6.22
CA MET A 1 7.86 12.39 -5.06
C MET A 1 6.43 12.55 -5.52
N ARG A 2 5.54 11.68 -5.11
CA ARG A 2 4.16 11.68 -5.58
C ARG A 2 3.20 11.72 -4.40
N ILE A 3 2.08 12.42 -4.58
CA ILE A 3 1.06 12.56 -3.56
C ILE A 3 0.04 11.45 -3.78
N VAL A 4 -0.17 10.63 -2.76
CA VAL A 4 -1.24 9.65 -2.74
C VAL A 4 -2.36 10.15 -1.88
N TRP A 5 -3.55 9.98 -2.41
CA TRP A 5 -4.78 10.31 -1.73
C TRP A 5 -5.11 9.18 -0.77
N SER A 6 -5.11 9.44 0.51
CA SER A 6 -5.68 8.53 1.51
C SER A 6 -6.86 9.22 2.19
N PHE A 7 -7.89 8.43 2.50
CA PHE A 7 -8.99 8.90 3.33
C PHE A 7 -8.73 8.47 4.76
N SER A 8 -8.79 9.43 5.69
CA SER A 8 -8.82 9.11 7.11
C SER A 8 -10.15 8.44 7.48
N PRO A 9 -10.23 7.74 8.62
CA PRO A 9 -11.49 7.16 9.10
C PRO A 9 -12.64 8.18 9.25
N LYS A 10 -12.32 9.47 9.23
CA LYS A 10 -13.28 10.57 9.28
C LYS A 10 -13.65 11.15 7.91
N ASN A 11 -13.34 10.44 6.82
CA ASN A 11 -13.56 10.92 5.46
C ASN A 11 -12.81 12.22 5.10
N GLU A 12 -11.78 12.57 5.84
CA GLU A 12 -10.92 13.68 5.52
C GLU A 12 -9.81 13.23 4.58
N MET A 13 -9.62 13.97 3.51
CA MET A 13 -8.60 13.72 2.53
C MET A 13 -7.24 14.13 3.09
N VAL A 14 -6.38 13.16 3.35
CA VAL A 14 -5.05 13.40 3.88
C VAL A 14 -4.03 13.28 2.75
N TYR A 15 -3.32 14.36 2.47
CA TYR A 15 -2.21 14.37 1.52
C TYR A 15 -0.99 13.72 2.15
N ARG A 16 -0.40 12.75 1.44
CA ARG A 16 0.83 12.14 1.89
C ARG A 16 1.79 11.92 0.75
N LEU A 17 3.06 12.06 1.09
CA LEU A 17 4.15 11.74 0.19
C LEU A 17 4.32 10.21 0.16
N VAL A 18 3.90 9.62 -0.94
CA VAL A 18 4.20 8.23 -1.23
C VAL A 18 4.93 8.20 -2.57
N ASP A 19 6.02 7.47 -2.63
CA ASP A 19 6.72 7.26 -3.88
C ASP A 19 5.97 6.20 -4.68
N ILE A 20 5.24 6.64 -5.70
CA ILE A 20 4.43 5.74 -6.52
C ILE A 20 5.06 5.59 -7.89
N HIS A 21 5.50 4.38 -8.20
CA HIS A 21 5.83 3.96 -9.55
C HIS A 21 4.87 2.85 -9.99
N PHE A 22 3.90 3.18 -10.82
CA PHE A 22 2.95 2.23 -11.43
C PHE A 22 2.30 1.25 -10.44
N HIS A 23 1.20 1.66 -9.83
CA HIS A 23 0.42 0.82 -8.93
C HIS A 23 -0.91 0.42 -9.55
N GLY A 24 -1.32 -0.81 -9.29
CA GLY A 24 -2.68 -1.28 -9.56
C GLY A 24 -3.54 -1.16 -8.31
N LEU A 25 -4.35 -0.11 -8.20
CA LEU A 25 -5.30 0.07 -7.12
C LEU A 25 -6.71 -0.22 -7.65
N ALA A 26 -7.19 -1.45 -7.45
CA ALA A 26 -8.46 -1.90 -7.98
C ALA A 26 -9.53 -1.94 -6.89
N CYS A 27 -10.34 -0.90 -6.81
CA CYS A 27 -11.45 -0.83 -5.84
C CYS A 27 -12.79 -1.33 -6.38
N SER A 28 -12.88 -1.67 -7.65
CA SER A 28 -14.09 -2.21 -8.26
C SER A 28 -13.83 -3.57 -8.89
N GLY A 29 -14.86 -4.39 -8.96
CA GLY A 29 -14.79 -5.70 -9.54
C GLY A 29 -16.15 -6.21 -9.98
N HIS A 30 -16.20 -7.46 -10.39
CA HIS A 30 -17.41 -8.16 -10.80
C HIS A 30 -17.65 -9.38 -9.92
N ASP A 31 -18.88 -9.86 -9.92
CA ASP A 31 -19.19 -11.12 -9.25
C ASP A 31 -18.37 -12.27 -9.87
N ILE A 32 -17.93 -13.19 -9.04
CA ILE A 32 -17.16 -14.34 -9.48
C ILE A 32 -18.01 -15.30 -10.29
N HIS A 33 -19.31 -15.43 -9.95
CA HIS A 33 -20.20 -16.33 -10.66
C HIS A 33 -20.53 -15.81 -12.06
N PRO A 34 -20.35 -16.61 -13.10
CA PRO A 34 -20.49 -16.13 -14.49
C PRO A 34 -21.87 -15.53 -14.80
N SER A 35 -22.93 -16.07 -14.20
CA SER A 35 -24.31 -15.59 -14.46
C SER A 35 -24.58 -14.18 -13.92
N GLN A 36 -23.78 -13.71 -12.95
CA GLN A 36 -23.93 -12.40 -12.33
C GLN A 36 -22.84 -11.42 -12.76
N ARG A 37 -21.78 -11.90 -13.38
CA ARG A 37 -20.57 -11.12 -13.69
C ARG A 37 -20.84 -9.85 -14.49
N SER A 38 -21.81 -9.88 -15.39
CA SER A 38 -22.17 -8.71 -16.19
C SER A 38 -23.22 -7.80 -15.54
N ARG A 39 -23.83 -8.24 -14.46
CA ARG A 39 -24.94 -7.55 -13.80
C ARG A 39 -24.55 -6.92 -12.47
N VAL A 40 -23.58 -7.50 -11.79
CA VAL A 40 -23.15 -7.06 -10.46
C VAL A 40 -21.77 -6.44 -10.54
N LEU A 41 -21.69 -5.15 -10.24
CA LEU A 41 -20.44 -4.43 -10.01
C LEU A 41 -20.21 -4.35 -8.51
N THR A 42 -19.10 -4.89 -8.08
CA THR A 42 -18.67 -4.76 -6.68
C THR A 42 -17.71 -3.58 -6.55
N SER A 43 -17.86 -2.82 -5.49
CA SER A 43 -16.94 -1.72 -5.18
C SER A 43 -16.59 -1.77 -3.70
N ALA A 44 -15.32 -1.79 -3.42
CA ALA A 44 -14.81 -1.77 -2.05
C ALA A 44 -13.62 -0.83 -1.98
N PRO A 45 -13.64 0.20 -1.13
CA PRO A 45 -12.57 1.18 -1.08
C PRO A 45 -11.26 0.57 -0.59
N ILE A 46 -10.16 1.07 -1.13
CA ILE A 46 -8.81 0.79 -0.65
C ILE A 46 -8.41 1.92 0.30
N THR A 47 -7.93 1.58 1.47
CA THR A 47 -7.49 2.56 2.45
C THR A 47 -5.98 2.44 2.67
N LEU A 48 -5.26 3.49 2.37
CA LEU A 48 -3.85 3.63 2.73
C LEU A 48 -3.77 4.62 3.90
N GLU A 49 -3.33 4.13 5.03
CA GLU A 49 -3.15 4.99 6.19
C GLU A 49 -1.88 5.83 6.09
N GLU A 50 -1.53 6.51 7.16
CA GLU A 50 -0.44 7.48 7.20
C GLU A 50 0.93 6.87 6.91
N ASN A 51 1.75 7.56 6.08
CA ASN A 51 3.12 7.17 5.79
C ASN A 51 3.31 5.74 5.25
N VAL A 52 2.34 5.23 4.51
CA VAL A 52 2.50 3.96 3.80
C VAL A 52 3.43 4.16 2.61
N TRP A 53 4.39 3.27 2.48
CA TRP A 53 5.27 3.22 1.32
C TRP A 53 4.98 1.98 0.47
N LEU A 54 4.54 2.22 -0.76
CA LEU A 54 4.35 1.15 -1.75
C LEU A 54 5.56 1.13 -2.69
N GLY A 55 6.25 0.01 -2.75
CA GLY A 55 7.28 -0.24 -3.75
C GLY A 55 6.73 -0.23 -5.18
N ALA A 56 7.57 -0.34 -6.19
CA ALA A 56 7.13 -0.30 -7.58
C ALA A 56 6.20 -1.47 -7.95
N ASN A 57 5.22 -1.22 -8.79
CA ASN A 57 4.31 -2.25 -9.33
C ASN A 57 3.54 -3.04 -8.24
N VAL A 58 3.20 -2.42 -7.15
CA VAL A 58 2.33 -3.03 -6.13
C VAL A 58 0.89 -3.01 -6.61
N THR A 59 0.21 -4.12 -6.46
CA THR A 59 -1.23 -4.23 -6.71
C THR A 59 -1.96 -4.38 -5.38
N VAL A 60 -2.99 -3.58 -5.16
CA VAL A 60 -3.85 -3.66 -3.98
C VAL A 60 -5.28 -3.91 -4.43
N VAL A 61 -5.90 -4.96 -3.91
CA VAL A 61 -7.29 -5.28 -4.26
C VAL A 61 -8.28 -4.49 -3.41
N GLY A 62 -9.51 -4.36 -3.93
CA GLY A 62 -10.56 -3.63 -3.24
C GLY A 62 -10.85 -4.15 -1.84
N GLY A 63 -11.17 -3.23 -0.93
CA GLY A 63 -11.51 -3.53 0.46
C GLY A 63 -10.32 -3.66 1.41
N VAL A 64 -9.09 -3.59 0.90
CA VAL A 64 -7.88 -3.72 1.71
C VAL A 64 -7.53 -2.40 2.39
N THR A 65 -7.15 -2.49 3.66
CA THR A 65 -6.55 -1.40 4.43
C THR A 65 -5.08 -1.72 4.71
N ILE A 66 -4.20 -0.80 4.37
CA ILE A 66 -2.78 -0.89 4.73
C ILE A 66 -2.50 0.08 5.86
N GLY A 67 -2.05 -0.45 6.99
CA GLY A 67 -1.83 0.30 8.23
C GLY A 67 -0.68 1.29 8.15
N ALA A 68 -0.75 2.31 8.99
CA ALA A 68 0.17 3.44 9.01
C ALA A 68 1.64 3.01 9.12
N GLY A 69 2.50 3.66 8.37
CA GLY A 69 3.95 3.46 8.42
C GLY A 69 4.44 2.15 7.78
N SER A 70 3.55 1.33 7.23
CA SER A 70 3.94 0.05 6.64
C SER A 70 4.59 0.22 5.27
N VAL A 71 5.47 -0.71 4.95
CA VAL A 71 6.20 -0.78 3.67
C VAL A 71 5.76 -2.02 2.92
N ILE A 72 5.34 -1.86 1.68
CA ILE A 72 5.00 -2.96 0.79
C ILE A 72 6.07 -3.08 -0.28
N GLY A 73 6.70 -4.25 -0.35
CA GLY A 73 7.76 -4.51 -1.31
C GLY A 73 7.28 -4.49 -2.76
N ALA A 74 8.19 -4.13 -3.66
CA ALA A 74 7.90 -4.04 -5.10
C ALA A 74 7.32 -5.35 -5.65
N GLY A 75 6.38 -5.23 -6.58
CA GLY A 75 5.75 -6.38 -7.26
C GLY A 75 4.78 -7.18 -6.41
N SER A 76 4.46 -6.72 -5.20
CA SER A 76 3.54 -7.42 -4.30
C SER A 76 2.08 -7.29 -4.74
N VAL A 77 1.29 -8.30 -4.40
CA VAL A 77 -0.17 -8.27 -4.56
C VAL A 77 -0.81 -8.37 -3.19
N VAL A 78 -1.36 -7.26 -2.72
CA VAL A 78 -1.96 -7.14 -1.39
C VAL A 78 -3.43 -7.53 -1.47
N THR A 79 -3.76 -8.67 -0.89
CA THR A 79 -5.12 -9.26 -0.92
C THR A 79 -5.81 -9.23 0.43
N LYS A 80 -5.10 -8.90 1.49
CA LYS A 80 -5.60 -8.81 2.87
C LYS A 80 -5.07 -7.57 3.56
N ASP A 81 -5.74 -7.14 4.60
CA ASP A 81 -5.32 -6.01 5.41
C ASP A 81 -3.89 -6.22 5.95
N ILE A 82 -3.13 -5.15 5.93
CA ILE A 82 -1.77 -5.10 6.46
C ILE A 82 -1.77 -4.24 7.73
N PRO A 83 -1.29 -4.75 8.86
CA PRO A 83 -1.21 -3.96 10.08
C PRO A 83 -0.22 -2.80 9.96
N ALA A 84 -0.30 -1.86 10.88
CA ALA A 84 0.61 -0.73 10.93
C ALA A 84 2.05 -1.17 11.28
N GLY A 85 3.04 -0.42 10.77
CA GLY A 85 4.43 -0.55 11.21
C GLY A 85 5.13 -1.84 10.81
N VAL A 86 4.75 -2.44 9.68
CA VAL A 86 5.36 -3.68 9.20
C VAL A 86 5.94 -3.52 7.80
N ILE A 87 6.87 -4.41 7.47
CA ILE A 87 7.30 -4.66 6.09
C ILE A 87 6.58 -5.91 5.63
N ALA A 88 5.92 -5.82 4.50
CA ALA A 88 5.21 -6.92 3.87
C ALA A 88 5.57 -6.99 2.39
N ALA A 89 5.59 -8.18 1.82
CA ALA A 89 5.89 -8.37 0.40
C ALA A 89 5.40 -9.71 -0.10
N GLY A 90 5.36 -9.85 -1.42
CA GLY A 90 5.10 -11.11 -2.11
C GLY A 90 3.75 -11.19 -2.80
N VAL A 91 3.50 -12.35 -3.41
CA VAL A 91 2.25 -12.69 -4.11
C VAL A 91 1.77 -14.06 -3.62
N PRO A 92 0.77 -14.14 -2.75
CA PRO A 92 0.11 -13.02 -2.06
C PRO A 92 1.05 -12.33 -1.06
N CYS A 93 0.81 -11.04 -0.82
CA CYS A 93 1.61 -10.26 0.10
C CYS A 93 1.46 -10.78 1.54
N LYS A 94 2.59 -10.96 2.22
CA LYS A 94 2.65 -11.42 3.61
C LYS A 94 3.59 -10.56 4.42
N ILE A 95 3.32 -10.46 5.72
CA ILE A 95 4.19 -9.74 6.66
C ILE A 95 5.54 -10.46 6.73
N ILE A 96 6.61 -9.69 6.52
CA ILE A 96 7.99 -10.17 6.69
C ILE A 96 8.45 -9.95 8.12
N ARG A 97 8.34 -8.71 8.62
CA ARG A 97 8.71 -8.32 9.98
C ARG A 97 8.15 -6.97 10.38
N LYS A 98 8.26 -6.64 11.65
CA LYS A 98 7.97 -5.29 12.16
C LYS A 98 9.12 -4.35 11.85
N ILE A 99 8.76 -3.07 11.62
CA ILE A 99 9.72 -1.98 11.55
C ILE A 99 10.10 -1.59 12.97
N THR A 100 11.39 -1.40 13.22
CA THR A 100 11.93 -1.03 14.53
C THR A 100 12.84 0.18 14.41
N ASP A 101 13.29 0.73 15.55
CA ASP A 101 14.22 1.86 15.57
C ASP A 101 15.58 1.53 14.95
N ASP A 102 15.94 0.24 14.85
CA ASP A 102 17.15 -0.21 14.16
C ASP A 102 17.09 0.04 12.64
N ASP A 103 15.91 0.30 12.11
CA ASP A 103 15.71 0.66 10.69
C ASP A 103 16.00 2.14 10.41
N ILE A 104 16.27 2.94 11.44
CA ILE A 104 16.62 4.34 11.27
C ILE A 104 17.98 4.45 10.62
N PHE A 105 18.01 5.11 9.46
CA PHE A 105 19.24 5.38 8.76
C PHE A 105 19.68 6.84 8.97
N GLU A 106 20.86 7.03 9.56
CA GLU A 106 21.45 8.36 9.72
C GLU A 106 22.20 8.77 8.47
N PHE A 107 21.73 9.81 7.82
CA PHE A 107 22.40 10.42 6.68
C PHE A 107 23.53 11.30 7.17
N SER A 108 24.77 10.99 6.77
CA SER A 108 25.88 11.91 6.88
C SER A 108 26.26 12.43 5.49
N LEU A 109 26.83 13.64 5.46
CA LEU A 109 27.32 14.24 4.21
C LEU A 109 28.40 13.36 3.55
N GLU A 110 29.21 12.69 4.35
CA GLU A 110 30.25 11.78 3.90
C GLU A 110 29.68 10.58 3.15
N VAL A 111 28.61 9.98 3.65
CA VAL A 111 27.91 8.90 2.97
C VAL A 111 27.33 9.36 1.64
N PHE A 112 26.79 10.57 1.60
CA PHE A 112 26.21 11.14 0.39
C PHE A 112 27.27 11.43 -0.68
N VAL A 113 28.43 11.95 -0.29
CA VAL A 113 29.54 12.24 -1.21
C VAL A 113 30.21 10.95 -1.71
N GLY A 114 30.19 9.88 -0.95
CA GLY A 114 30.73 8.57 -1.35
C GLY A 114 29.89 7.81 -2.38
N ILE A 115 28.73 8.31 -2.70
CA ILE A 115 27.87 7.75 -3.72
C ILE A 115 28.21 8.40 -5.07
#